data_e7256d9937adcf26a0eb64a74871d8be
#
_entry.id   e7256d9937adcf26a0eb64a74871d8be
#
_cell.length_a   1.000
_cell.length_b   1.000
_cell.length_c   1.000
_cell.angle_alpha   90.00
_cell.angle_beta   90.00
_cell.angle_gamma   90.00
#
_symmetry.space_group_name_H-M   'P 1'
#
loop_
_entity.id
_entity.type
_entity.pdbx_description
1 polymer ?
#
loop_
_entity_poly.entity_id
_entity_poly.type
_entity_poly.pdbx_seq_one_letter_code
_entity_poly.pdbx_strand_id
1 'polypeptide(L)'
;MDPTTADRPSLALLLRVIYQHHSHSIESALRAAGFNDIAPSAGNVFPFIRREGITISALAELAGVRKQTMAQAVEQLERGGYVERRENPNDRRSRLVFLTERGRTVTPVTHDAAAAVEQHWARMIGIDELEHLRHQLKILLEKIRA
;
A
#
# COMPACT_ATOMS: atom_id res chain seq x y z
N MET A 1 -19.96 -29.72 18.56
CA MET A 1 -19.45 -28.37 18.26
C MET A 1 -18.26 -28.14 19.17
N ASP A 2 -17.07 -28.15 18.60
CA ASP A 2 -15.83 -28.05 19.36
C ASP A 2 -15.75 -26.60 19.95
N PRO A 3 -15.65 -26.43 21.27
CA PRO A 3 -15.59 -25.10 21.91
C PRO A 3 -14.34 -24.30 21.52
N THR A 4 -13.38 -24.92 20.85
CA THR A 4 -12.13 -24.29 20.41
C THR A 4 -12.32 -23.35 19.22
N THR A 5 -13.46 -23.41 18.52
CA THR A 5 -13.68 -22.61 17.29
C THR A 5 -14.29 -21.24 17.56
N ALA A 6 -14.95 -21.04 18.72
CA ALA A 6 -15.66 -19.79 19.04
C ALA A 6 -14.74 -18.64 19.48
N ASP A 7 -13.52 -18.92 19.92
CA ASP A 7 -12.57 -17.94 20.46
C ASP A 7 -11.38 -17.67 19.53
N ARG A 8 -11.42 -18.22 18.31
CA ARG A 8 -10.33 -18.05 17.32
C ARG A 8 -10.66 -16.91 16.36
N PRO A 9 -9.93 -15.78 16.41
CA PRO A 9 -10.13 -14.70 15.45
C PRO A 9 -9.88 -15.21 14.03
N SER A 10 -10.73 -14.79 13.08
CA SER A 10 -10.52 -15.16 11.67
C SER A 10 -9.22 -14.56 11.13
N LEU A 11 -8.56 -15.28 10.24
CA LEU A 11 -7.34 -14.80 9.59
C LEU A 11 -7.59 -13.45 8.88
N ALA A 12 -8.76 -13.28 8.25
CA ALA A 12 -9.15 -12.04 7.60
C ALA A 12 -9.21 -10.87 8.59
N LEU A 13 -9.74 -11.10 9.80
CA LEU A 13 -9.76 -10.07 10.85
C LEU A 13 -8.34 -9.70 11.29
N LEU A 14 -7.48 -10.68 11.54
CA LEU A 14 -6.09 -10.44 11.93
C LEU A 14 -5.34 -9.64 10.86
N LEU A 15 -5.43 -10.03 9.59
CA LEU A 15 -4.81 -9.33 8.48
C LEU A 15 -5.31 -7.89 8.38
N ARG A 16 -6.62 -7.68 8.52
CA ARG A 16 -7.21 -6.34 8.48
C ARG A 16 -6.71 -5.43 9.60
N VAL A 17 -6.68 -5.92 10.83
CA VAL A 17 -6.25 -5.12 11.99
C VAL A 17 -4.76 -4.80 11.91
N ILE A 18 -3.92 -5.76 11.51
CA ILE A 18 -2.49 -5.56 11.30
C ILE A 18 -2.26 -4.53 10.18
N TYR A 19 -3.00 -4.64 9.07
CA TYR A 19 -2.92 -3.66 7.98
C TYR A 19 -3.34 -2.26 8.42
N GLN A 20 -4.41 -2.13 9.23
CA GLN A 20 -4.83 -0.84 9.78
C GLN A 20 -3.75 -0.20 10.66
N HIS A 21 -3.09 -0.99 11.49
CA HIS A 21 -1.96 -0.53 12.30
C HIS A 21 -0.81 -0.02 11.42
N HIS A 22 -0.45 -0.77 10.38
CA HIS A 22 0.55 -0.35 9.41
C HIS A 22 0.17 0.96 8.72
N SER A 23 -1.05 1.06 8.17
CA SER A 23 -1.54 2.25 7.49
C SER A 23 -1.56 3.49 8.38
N HIS A 24 -1.95 3.34 9.65
CA HIS A 24 -1.93 4.43 10.61
C HIS A 24 -0.51 4.93 10.90
N SER A 25 0.46 4.03 10.96
CA SER A 25 1.88 4.39 11.14
C SER A 25 2.42 5.17 9.94
N ILE A 26 2.05 4.77 8.71
CA ILE A 26 2.42 5.52 7.48
C ILE A 26 1.80 6.92 7.49
N GLU A 27 0.52 7.02 7.84
CA GLU A 27 -0.18 8.31 7.94
C GLU A 27 0.49 9.25 8.93
N SER A 28 0.83 8.74 10.11
CA SER A 28 1.51 9.51 11.16
C SER A 28 2.88 10.02 10.69
N ALA A 29 3.64 9.19 9.99
CA ALA A 29 4.94 9.56 9.43
C ALA A 29 4.80 10.64 8.34
N LEU A 30 3.81 10.53 7.46
CA LEU A 30 3.53 11.53 6.43
C LEU A 30 3.16 12.87 7.06
N ARG A 31 2.29 12.85 8.07
CA ARG A 31 1.89 14.06 8.80
C ARG A 31 3.08 14.72 9.50
N ALA A 32 3.94 13.93 10.16
CA ALA A 32 5.16 14.41 10.80
C ALA A 32 6.15 15.02 9.82
N ALA A 33 6.18 14.54 8.57
CA ALA A 33 7.00 15.08 7.48
C ALA A 33 6.37 16.29 6.78
N GLY A 34 5.17 16.73 7.18
CA GLY A 34 4.49 17.89 6.62
C GLY A 34 3.53 17.60 5.46
N PHE A 35 3.30 16.33 5.14
CA PHE A 35 2.33 15.91 4.10
C PHE A 35 0.94 15.70 4.71
N ASN A 36 0.21 16.79 4.95
CA ASN A 36 -1.10 16.76 5.62
C ASN A 36 -2.29 16.58 4.66
N ASP A 37 -2.03 16.66 3.37
CA ASP A 37 -3.04 16.59 2.30
C ASP A 37 -3.06 15.24 1.55
N ILE A 38 -2.35 14.25 2.06
CA ILE A 38 -2.40 12.87 1.55
C ILE A 38 -3.39 12.06 2.39
N ALA A 39 -4.47 11.60 1.75
CA ALA A 39 -5.43 10.72 2.41
C ALA A 39 -4.76 9.39 2.82
N PRO A 40 -5.14 8.78 3.95
CA PRO A 40 -4.53 7.54 4.46
C PRO A 40 -4.48 6.41 3.41
N SER A 41 -5.57 6.24 2.65
CA SER A 41 -5.65 5.25 1.58
C SER A 41 -4.71 5.54 0.39
N ALA A 42 -4.38 6.80 0.16
CA ALA A 42 -3.52 7.23 -0.94
C ALA A 42 -2.03 7.08 -0.60
N GLY A 43 -1.64 7.14 0.66
CA GLY A 43 -0.25 6.98 1.10
C GLY A 43 0.36 5.63 0.73
N ASN A 44 -0.47 4.59 0.64
CA ASN A 44 -0.05 3.25 0.27
C ASN A 44 0.09 3.03 -1.25
N VAL A 45 -0.23 4.02 -2.07
CA VAL A 45 -0.13 3.93 -3.55
C VAL A 45 1.30 4.19 -4.02
N PHE A 46 2.03 5.06 -3.33
CA PHE A 46 3.38 5.50 -3.75
C PHE A 46 4.36 4.37 -4.05
N PRO A 47 4.44 3.28 -3.29
CA PRO A 47 5.36 2.18 -3.56
C PRO A 47 5.12 1.47 -4.90
N PHE A 48 3.92 1.59 -5.47
CA PHE A 48 3.55 0.92 -6.71
C PHE A 48 3.76 1.79 -7.95
N ILE A 49 3.98 3.09 -7.79
CA ILE A 49 4.20 3.98 -8.94
C ILE A 49 5.65 3.87 -9.39
N ARG A 50 5.84 3.28 -10.56
CA ARG A 50 7.15 3.03 -11.15
C ARG A 50 7.62 4.22 -11.98
N ARG A 51 8.92 4.25 -12.24
CA ARG A 51 9.57 5.29 -13.02
C ARG A 51 9.03 5.42 -14.44
N GLU A 52 8.69 4.30 -15.06
CA GLU A 52 8.10 4.18 -16.39
C GLU A 52 6.61 4.50 -16.44
N GLY A 53 6.00 4.81 -15.31
CA GLY A 53 4.58 5.01 -15.18
C GLY A 53 3.80 3.73 -15.03
N ILE A 54 2.55 3.83 -14.58
CA ILE A 54 1.65 2.72 -14.37
C ILE A 54 0.21 3.13 -14.61
N THR A 55 -0.60 2.25 -15.18
CA THR A 55 -2.04 2.52 -15.38
C THR A 55 -2.81 2.42 -14.06
N ILE A 56 -3.94 3.13 -13.97
CA ILE A 56 -4.84 3.03 -12.80
C ILE A 56 -5.32 1.59 -12.60
N SER A 57 -5.60 0.86 -13.67
CA SER A 57 -6.02 -0.56 -13.59
C SER A 57 -4.94 -1.43 -12.97
N ALA A 58 -3.69 -1.27 -13.35
CA ALA A 58 -2.57 -2.01 -12.78
C ALA A 58 -2.31 -1.63 -11.32
N LEU A 59 -2.40 -0.34 -10.97
CA LEU A 59 -2.33 0.14 -9.58
C LEU A 59 -3.41 -0.50 -8.71
N ALA A 60 -4.64 -0.52 -9.19
CA ALA A 60 -5.77 -1.11 -8.47
C ALA A 60 -5.56 -2.61 -8.21
N GLU A 61 -5.07 -3.33 -9.21
CA GLU A 61 -4.75 -4.76 -9.10
C GLU A 61 -3.65 -5.01 -8.07
N LEU A 62 -2.53 -4.26 -8.14
CA LEU A 62 -1.43 -4.39 -7.18
C LEU A 62 -1.84 -4.05 -5.75
N ALA A 63 -2.64 -3.02 -5.57
CA ALA A 63 -3.13 -2.60 -4.26
C ALA A 63 -4.31 -3.44 -3.74
N GLY A 64 -4.89 -4.31 -4.57
CA GLY A 64 -6.03 -5.13 -4.18
C GLY A 64 -7.32 -4.34 -3.94
N VAL A 65 -7.51 -3.22 -4.64
CA VAL A 65 -8.69 -2.36 -4.52
C VAL A 65 -9.43 -2.25 -5.85
N ARG A 66 -10.65 -1.76 -5.81
CA ARG A 66 -11.45 -1.51 -7.02
C ARG A 66 -10.84 -0.38 -7.84
N LYS A 67 -10.94 -0.48 -9.17
CA LYS A 67 -10.44 0.54 -10.11
C LYS A 67 -11.00 1.95 -9.78
N GLN A 68 -12.28 2.04 -9.45
CA GLN A 68 -12.91 3.33 -9.08
C GLN A 68 -12.29 3.92 -7.81
N THR A 69 -12.02 3.11 -6.80
CA THR A 69 -11.34 3.54 -5.57
C THR A 69 -9.94 4.05 -5.87
N MET A 70 -9.20 3.34 -6.72
CA MET A 70 -7.86 3.77 -7.14
C MET A 70 -7.91 5.05 -7.97
N ALA A 71 -8.88 5.19 -8.86
CA ALA A 71 -9.06 6.40 -9.65
C ALA A 71 -9.30 7.64 -8.78
N GLN A 72 -10.10 7.51 -7.74
CA GLN A 72 -10.34 8.58 -6.77
C GLN A 72 -9.07 8.93 -5.98
N ALA A 73 -8.29 7.93 -5.55
CA ALA A 73 -7.03 8.16 -4.87
C ALA A 73 -6.01 8.89 -5.76
N VAL A 74 -5.89 8.45 -7.01
CA VAL A 74 -4.99 9.12 -7.99
C VAL A 74 -5.44 10.54 -8.27
N GLU A 75 -6.74 10.79 -8.40
CA GLU A 75 -7.28 12.15 -8.60
C GLU A 75 -6.94 13.09 -7.42
N GLN A 76 -7.05 12.60 -6.19
CA GLN A 76 -6.66 13.37 -5.01
C GLN A 76 -5.16 13.68 -5.01
N LEU A 77 -4.32 12.69 -5.32
CA LEU A 77 -2.86 12.86 -5.41
C LEU A 77 -2.47 13.81 -6.54
N GLU A 78 -3.18 13.80 -7.66
CA GLU A 78 -2.97 14.74 -8.77
C GLU A 78 -3.33 16.17 -8.37
N ARG A 79 -4.45 16.38 -7.69
CA ARG A 79 -4.82 17.70 -7.13
C ARG A 79 -3.80 18.23 -6.12
N GLY A 80 -3.20 17.33 -5.33
CA GLY A 80 -2.13 17.69 -4.40
C GLY A 80 -0.77 17.92 -5.07
N GLY A 81 -0.64 17.68 -6.37
CA GLY A 81 0.60 17.82 -7.11
C GLY A 81 1.62 16.71 -6.89
N TYR A 82 1.19 15.56 -6.39
CA TYR A 82 2.07 14.40 -6.10
C TYR A 82 2.25 13.47 -7.30
N VAL A 83 1.24 13.39 -8.14
CA VAL A 83 1.26 12.56 -9.36
C VAL A 83 0.75 13.39 -10.53
N GLU A 84 1.09 12.95 -11.74
CA GLU A 84 0.57 13.44 -12.99
C GLU A 84 0.16 12.30 -13.89
N ARG A 85 -0.84 12.52 -14.73
CA ARG A 85 -1.28 11.54 -15.74
C ARG A 85 -0.80 11.99 -17.11
N ARG A 86 -0.17 11.06 -17.84
CA ARG A 86 0.29 11.27 -19.20
C ARG A 86 -0.35 10.25 -20.15
N GLU A 87 -0.41 10.57 -21.43
CA GLU A 87 -0.83 9.62 -22.45
C GLU A 87 0.01 8.34 -22.41
N ASN A 88 -0.67 7.19 -22.55
CA ASN A 88 0.00 5.92 -22.71
C ASN A 88 0.36 5.73 -24.19
N PRO A 89 1.65 5.68 -24.57
CA PRO A 89 2.05 5.53 -25.97
C PRO A 89 1.64 4.17 -26.57
N ASN A 90 1.36 3.18 -25.73
CA ASN A 90 0.96 1.84 -26.14
C ASN A 90 -0.57 1.63 -26.20
N ASP A 91 -1.33 2.53 -25.56
CA ASP A 91 -2.80 2.46 -25.54
C ASP A 91 -3.41 3.84 -25.27
N ARG A 92 -3.95 4.47 -26.32
CA ARG A 92 -4.56 5.80 -26.23
C ARG A 92 -5.81 5.87 -25.36
N ARG A 93 -6.40 4.72 -24.98
CA ARG A 93 -7.57 4.64 -24.10
C ARG A 93 -7.22 4.76 -22.64
N SER A 94 -5.95 4.57 -22.27
CA SER A 94 -5.46 4.63 -20.90
C SER A 94 -4.45 5.74 -20.73
N ARG A 95 -4.25 6.15 -19.49
CA ARG A 95 -3.21 7.10 -19.10
C ARG A 95 -2.25 6.45 -18.11
N LEU A 96 -1.00 6.87 -18.14
CA LEU A 96 0.01 6.44 -17.19
C LEU A 96 0.13 7.46 -16.06
N VAL A 97 0.19 6.95 -14.84
CA VAL A 97 0.42 7.73 -13.62
C VAL A 97 1.92 7.75 -13.33
N PHE A 98 2.46 8.95 -13.14
CA PHE A 98 3.86 9.20 -12.78
C PHE A 98 3.93 10.01 -11.49
N LEU A 99 4.99 9.81 -10.72
CA LEU A 99 5.31 10.71 -9.63
C LEU A 99 5.85 12.03 -10.20
N THR A 100 5.38 13.14 -9.66
CA THR A 100 5.99 14.47 -9.84
C THR A 100 7.26 14.56 -8.99
N GLU A 101 7.99 15.66 -9.11
CA GLU A 101 9.11 15.98 -8.21
C GLU A 101 8.65 15.97 -6.74
N ARG A 102 7.50 16.61 -6.45
CA ARG A 102 6.89 16.58 -5.12
C ARG A 102 6.54 15.16 -4.67
N GLY A 103 5.96 14.35 -5.54
CA GLY A 103 5.61 12.96 -5.25
C GLY A 103 6.82 12.09 -4.91
N ARG A 104 7.95 12.33 -5.56
CA ARG A 104 9.20 11.62 -5.26
C ARG A 104 9.74 11.92 -3.86
N THR A 105 9.40 13.04 -3.25
CA THR A 105 9.79 13.35 -1.86
C THR A 105 8.99 12.56 -0.83
N VAL A 106 7.82 12.04 -1.20
CA VAL A 106 6.96 11.22 -0.33
C VAL A 106 7.48 9.80 -0.20
N THR A 107 7.99 9.23 -1.28
CA THR A 107 8.42 7.83 -1.33
C THR A 107 9.42 7.44 -0.23
N PRO A 108 10.49 8.20 0.06
CA PRO A 108 11.39 7.88 1.17
C PRO A 108 10.68 7.86 2.53
N VAL A 109 9.74 8.77 2.75
CA VAL A 109 8.99 8.85 4.03
C VAL A 109 8.13 7.60 4.23
N THR A 110 7.38 7.18 3.22
CA THR A 110 6.55 5.97 3.29
C THR A 110 7.41 4.70 3.41
N HIS A 111 8.50 4.62 2.68
CA HIS A 111 9.43 3.51 2.74
C HIS A 111 10.07 3.36 4.13
N ASP A 112 10.59 4.44 4.69
CA ASP A 112 11.23 4.42 5.99
C ASP A 112 10.23 4.12 7.11
N ALA A 113 9.01 4.65 7.02
CA ALA A 113 7.94 4.35 7.95
C ALA A 113 7.54 2.86 7.92
N ALA A 114 7.41 2.27 6.73
CA ALA A 114 7.11 0.85 6.57
C ALA A 114 8.23 -0.02 7.16
N ALA A 115 9.49 0.32 6.88
CA ALA A 115 10.64 -0.38 7.44
C ALA A 115 10.68 -0.30 8.99
N ALA A 116 10.35 0.86 9.56
CA ALA A 116 10.29 1.05 11.00
C ALA A 116 9.19 0.19 11.66
N VAL A 117 8.02 0.07 11.02
CA VAL A 117 6.94 -0.81 11.48
C VAL A 117 7.39 -2.27 11.49
N GLU A 118 8.00 -2.74 10.42
CA GLU A 118 8.47 -4.12 10.31
C GLU A 118 9.59 -4.42 11.33
N GLN A 119 10.51 -3.50 11.55
CA GLN A 119 11.54 -3.63 12.59
C GLN A 119 10.92 -3.71 13.99
N HIS A 120 9.87 -2.93 14.24
CA HIS A 120 9.13 -3.00 15.50
C HIS A 120 8.46 -4.38 15.67
N TRP A 121 7.80 -4.90 14.65
CA TRP A 121 7.20 -6.23 14.67
C TRP A 121 8.25 -7.34 14.86
N ALA A 122 9.41 -7.22 14.21
CA ALA A 122 10.52 -8.16 14.38
C ALA A 122 11.04 -8.19 15.82
N ARG A 123 11.04 -7.04 16.52
CA ARG A 123 11.38 -7.00 17.95
C ARG A 123 10.32 -7.66 18.84
N MET A 124 9.05 -7.63 18.41
CA MET A 124 7.94 -8.21 19.19
C MET A 124 7.87 -9.72 19.11
N ILE A 125 8.03 -10.29 17.90
CA ILE A 125 7.81 -11.72 17.65
C ILE A 125 9.07 -12.48 17.23
N GLY A 126 10.17 -11.79 16.96
CA GLY A 126 11.40 -12.35 16.40
C GLY A 126 11.49 -12.17 14.89
N ILE A 127 12.70 -11.96 14.39
CA ILE A 127 12.93 -11.74 12.96
C ILE A 127 12.62 -12.98 12.13
N ASP A 128 12.99 -14.16 12.59
CA ASP A 128 12.76 -15.42 11.88
C ASP A 128 11.26 -15.73 11.77
N GLU A 129 10.49 -15.46 12.83
CA GLU A 129 9.04 -15.65 12.83
C GLU A 129 8.35 -14.66 11.88
N LEU A 130 8.80 -13.41 11.84
CA LEU A 130 8.26 -12.40 10.92
C LEU A 130 8.55 -12.79 9.46
N GLU A 131 9.76 -13.27 9.16
CA GLU A 131 10.12 -13.71 7.81
C GLU A 131 9.38 -15.01 7.40
N HIS A 132 9.17 -15.91 8.34
CA HIS A 132 8.34 -17.09 8.10
C HIS A 132 6.90 -16.69 7.75
N LEU A 133 6.31 -15.79 8.52
CA LEU A 133 4.97 -15.23 8.24
C LEU A 133 4.90 -14.58 6.86
N ARG A 134 5.89 -13.75 6.52
CA ARG A 134 6.00 -13.12 5.19
C ARG A 134 6.01 -14.16 4.08
N HIS A 135 6.79 -15.21 4.23
CA HIS A 135 6.90 -16.29 3.26
C HIS A 135 5.56 -17.01 3.06
N GLN A 136 4.86 -17.36 4.15
CA GLN A 136 3.56 -18.01 4.07
C GLN A 136 2.50 -17.13 3.40
N LEU A 137 2.46 -15.84 3.73
CA LEU A 137 1.55 -14.89 3.09
C LEU A 137 1.84 -14.74 1.60
N LYS A 138 3.11 -14.73 1.21
CA LYS A 138 3.51 -14.68 -0.20
C LYS A 138 3.04 -15.89 -0.98
N ILE A 139 3.25 -17.10 -0.45
CA ILE A 139 2.75 -18.35 -1.06
C ILE A 139 1.23 -18.32 -1.22
N LEU A 140 0.52 -17.90 -0.17
CA LEU A 140 -0.93 -17.80 -0.22
C LEU A 140 -1.39 -16.82 -1.30
N LEU A 141 -0.76 -15.64 -1.38
CA LEU A 141 -1.09 -14.63 -2.38
C LEU A 141 -0.84 -15.12 -3.81
N GLU A 142 0.26 -15.81 -4.05
CA GLU A 142 0.57 -16.41 -5.35
C GLU A 142 -0.49 -17.44 -5.77
N LYS A 143 -0.95 -18.28 -4.84
CA LYS A 143 -2.02 -19.26 -5.09
C LYS A 143 -3.39 -18.62 -5.36
N ILE A 144 -3.72 -17.53 -4.67
CA ILE A 144 -4.98 -16.78 -4.88
C ILE A 144 -5.01 -16.15 -6.27
N ARG A 145 -3.85 -15.72 -6.79
CA ARG A 145 -3.72 -15.04 -8.08
C ARG A 145 -3.52 -15.99 -9.27
N ALA A 146 -3.23 -17.26 -9.01
CA ALA A 146 -3.11 -18.30 -10.03
C ALA A 146 -4.47 -18.72 -10.58
#